data_1edfd26315332150e56619da285ae9ff
#
_entry.id   1edfd26315332150e56619da285ae9ff
#
_cell.length_a   1.000
_cell.length_b   1.000
_cell.length_c   1.000
_cell.angle_alpha   90.00
_cell.angle_beta   90.00
_cell.angle_gamma   90.00
#
_symmetry.space_group_name_H-M   'P 1'
#
loop_
_entity.id
_entity.type
_entity.pdbx_description
1 polymer ?
#
loop_
_entity_poly.entity_id
_entity_poly.type
_entity_poly.pdbx_seq_one_letter_code
_entity_poly.pdbx_strand_id
1 'polypeptide(L)'
;MTVNILSMIPLSDAGRARIEGIDPSIELVMAPNWFHGEYRDTWPEYTSRSYLPPNLQGEGTRQERDALLAEAEIVLCGFPYPFDVRGRAPKLKWFHQTPAGASNLLNGDLWESDVVVTTSRGLGNTQSMAEWTVGTFFY
;
A
#
# COMPACT_ATOMS: atom_id res chain seq x y z
N MET A 1 -14.18 15.81 -13.50
CA MET A 1 -12.89 15.11 -13.62
C MET A 1 -12.88 14.07 -12.49
N THR A 2 -12.77 12.78 -12.80
CA THR A 2 -12.80 11.71 -11.81
C THR A 2 -11.40 11.53 -11.21
N VAL A 3 -11.32 11.26 -9.91
CA VAL A 3 -10.08 10.92 -9.20
C VAL A 3 -10.13 9.44 -8.83
N ASN A 4 -9.32 8.64 -9.48
CA ASN A 4 -9.29 7.19 -9.30
C ASN A 4 -8.33 6.79 -8.18
N ILE A 5 -8.88 6.21 -7.10
CA ILE A 5 -8.12 5.70 -5.96
C ILE A 5 -8.17 4.17 -5.98
N LEU A 6 -7.02 3.53 -6.01
CA LEU A 6 -6.90 2.07 -5.85
C LEU A 6 -6.44 1.75 -4.43
N SER A 7 -7.26 1.01 -3.67
CA SER A 7 -6.85 0.48 -2.37
C SER A 7 -6.43 -0.98 -2.50
N MET A 8 -5.15 -1.25 -2.28
CA MET A 8 -4.55 -2.58 -2.20
C MET A 8 -4.57 -3.13 -0.76
N ILE A 9 -5.14 -2.37 0.18
CA ILE A 9 -5.34 -2.75 1.57
C ILE A 9 -6.83 -2.83 1.89
N PRO A 10 -7.25 -3.68 2.83
CA PRO A 10 -8.62 -3.69 3.30
C PRO A 10 -8.94 -2.38 4.04
N LEU A 11 -10.09 -1.81 3.76
CA LEU A 11 -10.64 -0.66 4.47
C LEU A 11 -11.94 -1.07 5.15
N SER A 12 -12.20 -0.53 6.34
CA SER A 12 -13.53 -0.65 6.95
C SER A 12 -14.58 0.15 6.17
N ASP A 13 -15.86 -0.20 6.32
CA ASP A 13 -16.95 0.55 5.68
C ASP A 13 -16.92 2.03 6.05
N ALA A 14 -16.62 2.35 7.31
CA ALA A 14 -16.45 3.72 7.77
C ALA A 14 -15.25 4.42 7.10
N GLY A 15 -14.15 3.70 6.88
CA GLY A 15 -12.98 4.20 6.17
C GLY A 15 -13.29 4.52 4.71
N ARG A 16 -13.99 3.59 4.03
CA ARG A 16 -14.46 3.77 2.65
C ARG A 16 -15.39 4.98 2.53
N ALA A 17 -16.43 5.03 3.34
CA ALA A 17 -17.39 6.13 3.35
C ALA A 17 -16.72 7.48 3.62
N ARG A 18 -15.69 7.52 4.47
CA ARG A 18 -14.93 8.73 4.74
C ARG A 18 -14.13 9.21 3.54
N ILE A 19 -13.51 8.30 2.78
CA ILE A 19 -12.76 8.65 1.57
C ILE A 19 -13.71 9.11 0.48
N GLU A 20 -14.76 8.33 0.19
CA GLU A 20 -15.76 8.64 -0.83
C GLU A 20 -16.54 9.92 -0.52
N GLY A 21 -16.70 10.24 0.76
CA GLY A 21 -17.38 11.47 1.22
C GLY A 21 -16.55 12.76 1.13
N ILE A 22 -15.26 12.69 0.78
CA ILE A 22 -14.41 13.88 0.64
C ILE A 22 -14.83 14.71 -0.56
N ASP A 23 -15.06 14.05 -1.70
CA ASP A 23 -15.46 14.72 -2.94
C ASP A 23 -16.23 13.73 -3.83
N PRO A 24 -17.34 14.16 -4.47
CA PRO A 24 -18.14 13.28 -5.33
C PRO A 24 -17.43 12.83 -6.62
N SER A 25 -16.27 13.39 -6.95
CA SER A 25 -15.44 12.93 -8.07
C SER A 25 -14.56 11.74 -7.74
N ILE A 26 -14.49 11.31 -6.48
CA ILE A 26 -13.66 10.17 -6.07
C ILE A 26 -14.33 8.86 -6.48
N GLU A 27 -13.58 8.03 -7.19
CA GLU A 27 -13.89 6.64 -7.47
C GLU A 27 -12.90 5.75 -6.74
N LEU A 28 -13.37 5.01 -5.71
CA LEU A 28 -12.55 4.14 -4.89
C LEU A 28 -12.72 2.69 -5.31
N VAL A 29 -11.66 2.11 -5.88
CA VAL A 29 -11.59 0.70 -6.27
C VAL A 29 -10.88 -0.09 -5.17
N MET A 30 -11.52 -1.15 -4.70
CA MET A 30 -10.98 -2.03 -3.67
C MET A 30 -10.40 -3.31 -4.29
N ALA A 31 -9.10 -3.51 -4.11
CA ALA A 31 -8.39 -4.72 -4.55
C ALA A 31 -7.45 -5.28 -3.45
N PRO A 32 -7.96 -5.44 -2.19
CA PRO A 32 -7.15 -6.03 -1.14
C PRO A 32 -6.81 -7.47 -1.52
N ASN A 33 -5.57 -7.89 -1.25
CA ASN A 33 -5.04 -9.24 -1.52
C ASN A 33 -4.79 -9.61 -3.00
N TRP A 34 -5.20 -8.80 -3.97
CA TRP A 34 -5.07 -9.13 -5.40
C TRP A 34 -3.62 -9.39 -5.84
N PHE A 35 -2.66 -8.72 -5.23
CA PHE A 35 -1.25 -8.74 -5.63
C PHE A 35 -0.37 -9.73 -4.84
N HIS A 36 -0.92 -10.53 -3.93
CA HIS A 36 -0.15 -11.38 -3.03
C HIS A 36 0.73 -12.42 -3.75
N GLY A 37 0.28 -12.96 -4.88
CA GLY A 37 1.08 -13.87 -5.70
C GLY A 37 2.33 -13.17 -6.24
N GLU A 38 2.17 -11.97 -6.81
CA GLU A 38 3.29 -11.19 -7.34
C GLU A 38 4.31 -10.81 -6.24
N TYR A 39 3.85 -10.53 -5.03
CA TYR A 39 4.74 -10.21 -3.91
C TYR A 39 5.62 -11.42 -3.55
N ARG A 40 5.08 -12.65 -3.61
CA ARG A 40 5.86 -13.87 -3.35
C ARG A 40 6.93 -14.10 -4.39
N ASP A 41 6.66 -13.75 -5.63
CA ASP A 41 7.59 -13.95 -6.74
C ASP A 41 8.71 -12.89 -6.76
N THR A 42 8.45 -11.70 -6.22
CA THR A 42 9.36 -10.55 -6.34
C THR A 42 10.09 -10.21 -5.06
N TRP A 43 9.45 -10.37 -3.89
CA TRP A 43 10.06 -10.07 -2.60
C TRP A 43 10.83 -11.28 -2.05
N PRO A 44 11.89 -11.04 -1.23
CA PRO A 44 12.59 -12.13 -0.57
C PRO A 44 11.63 -13.04 0.23
N GLU A 45 11.95 -14.34 0.27
CA GLU A 45 11.13 -15.35 0.96
C GLU A 45 10.81 -14.96 2.41
N TYR A 46 11.79 -14.38 3.12
CA TYR A 46 11.56 -13.90 4.48
C TYR A 46 10.43 -12.87 4.56
N THR A 47 10.40 -11.92 3.64
CA THR A 47 9.35 -10.88 3.58
C THR A 47 7.99 -11.51 3.31
N SER A 48 7.93 -12.36 2.31
CA SER A 48 6.69 -13.05 1.93
C SER A 48 6.15 -13.91 3.07
N ARG A 49 7.02 -14.65 3.75
CA ARG A 49 6.67 -15.50 4.88
C ARG A 49 6.18 -14.71 6.10
N SER A 50 6.75 -13.52 6.34
CA SER A 50 6.45 -12.72 7.54
C SER A 50 5.21 -11.84 7.38
N TYR A 51 4.92 -11.40 6.17
CA TYR A 51 3.90 -10.37 5.92
C TYR A 51 2.72 -10.83 5.06
N LEU A 52 2.83 -11.97 4.39
CA LEU A 52 1.74 -12.48 3.55
C LEU A 52 1.07 -13.71 4.17
N PRO A 53 -0.25 -13.80 4.12
CA PRO A 53 -0.96 -15.01 4.53
C PRO A 53 -0.50 -16.21 3.70
N PRO A 54 -0.18 -17.37 4.31
CA PRO A 54 0.50 -18.47 3.63
C PRO A 54 -0.25 -19.05 2.42
N ASN A 55 -1.56 -18.96 2.40
CA ASN A 55 -2.42 -19.61 1.40
C ASN A 55 -3.06 -18.66 0.39
N LEU A 56 -2.79 -17.34 0.47
CA LEU A 56 -3.34 -16.38 -0.49
C LEU A 56 -2.42 -16.23 -1.70
N GLN A 57 -2.91 -16.62 -2.87
CA GLN A 57 -2.18 -16.48 -4.14
C GLN A 57 -2.46 -15.15 -4.86
N GLY A 58 -3.38 -14.36 -4.33
CA GLY A 58 -3.90 -13.18 -5.00
C GLY A 58 -5.16 -13.49 -5.80
N GLU A 59 -5.73 -12.46 -6.39
CA GLU A 59 -6.93 -12.53 -7.20
C GLU A 59 -6.66 -11.98 -8.61
N GLY A 60 -7.52 -12.35 -9.54
CA GLY A 60 -7.43 -11.92 -10.92
C GLY A 60 -6.17 -12.39 -11.65
N THR A 61 -6.12 -12.05 -12.92
CA THR A 61 -4.96 -12.25 -13.79
C THR A 61 -3.98 -11.08 -13.67
N ARG A 62 -2.77 -11.24 -14.16
CA ARG A 62 -1.80 -10.13 -14.28
C ARG A 62 -2.39 -8.97 -15.09
N GLN A 63 -3.08 -9.28 -16.18
CA GLN A 63 -3.68 -8.26 -17.05
C GLN A 63 -4.77 -7.43 -16.33
N GLU A 64 -5.59 -8.06 -15.49
CA GLU A 64 -6.59 -7.37 -14.69
C GLU A 64 -5.94 -6.48 -13.63
N ARG A 65 -4.87 -6.94 -12.97
CA ARG A 65 -4.11 -6.12 -12.03
C ARG A 65 -3.42 -4.93 -12.70
N ASP A 66 -2.88 -5.13 -13.91
CA ASP A 66 -2.30 -4.05 -14.70
C ASP A 66 -3.35 -3.02 -15.11
N ALA A 67 -4.57 -3.46 -15.46
CA ALA A 67 -5.67 -2.56 -15.77
C ALA A 67 -6.10 -1.70 -14.56
N LEU A 68 -6.14 -2.29 -13.36
CA LEU A 68 -6.41 -1.54 -12.12
C LEU A 68 -5.36 -0.46 -11.86
N LEU A 69 -4.08 -0.81 -12.00
CA LEU A 69 -2.97 0.12 -11.80
C LEU A 69 -2.94 1.23 -12.86
N ALA A 70 -3.23 0.88 -14.12
CA ALA A 70 -3.19 1.84 -15.22
C ALA A 70 -4.18 3.00 -15.06
N GLU A 71 -5.29 2.77 -14.38
CA GLU A 71 -6.30 3.80 -14.12
C GLU A 71 -6.08 4.57 -12.81
N ALA A 72 -5.23 4.06 -11.90
CA ALA A 72 -5.03 4.64 -10.59
C ALA A 72 -4.23 5.96 -10.64
N GLU A 73 -4.78 7.02 -10.04
CA GLU A 73 -4.08 8.27 -9.78
C GLU A 73 -3.53 8.32 -8.34
N ILE A 74 -4.19 7.62 -7.44
CA ILE A 74 -3.78 7.46 -6.04
C ILE A 74 -3.79 5.97 -5.70
N VAL A 75 -2.74 5.49 -5.04
CA VAL A 75 -2.65 4.12 -4.54
C VAL A 75 -2.49 4.13 -3.03
N LEU A 76 -3.37 3.38 -2.34
CA LEU A 76 -3.23 3.06 -0.92
C LEU A 76 -2.68 1.64 -0.81
N CYS A 77 -1.49 1.48 -0.24
CA CYS A 77 -0.80 0.21 -0.20
C CYS A 77 -0.29 -0.14 1.19
N GLY A 78 -0.12 -1.44 1.44
CA GLY A 78 0.56 -1.99 2.59
C GLY A 78 2.03 -2.28 2.30
N PHE A 79 2.54 -3.29 2.99
CA PHE A 79 3.84 -3.89 2.76
C PHE A 79 3.64 -5.42 2.70
N PRO A 80 4.21 -6.10 1.73
CA PRO A 80 4.96 -5.61 0.56
C PRO A 80 4.10 -4.93 -0.53
N TYR A 81 4.71 -4.44 -1.59
CA TYR A 81 4.06 -3.78 -2.75
C TYR A 81 4.74 -4.20 -4.07
N PRO A 82 4.11 -4.00 -5.25
CA PRO A 82 4.73 -4.33 -6.54
C PRO A 82 5.93 -3.41 -6.82
N PHE A 83 7.11 -3.96 -7.11
CA PHE A 83 8.32 -3.16 -7.39
C PHE A 83 8.21 -2.30 -8.65
N ASP A 84 7.37 -2.71 -9.60
CA ASP A 84 7.16 -2.09 -10.90
C ASP A 84 5.87 -1.25 -10.95
N VAL A 85 5.42 -0.73 -9.80
CA VAL A 85 4.13 -0.04 -9.68
C VAL A 85 4.08 1.25 -10.51
N ARG A 86 5.17 2.02 -10.56
CA ARG A 86 5.22 3.27 -11.34
C ARG A 86 5.11 3.01 -12.84
N GLY A 87 5.82 2.01 -13.34
CA GLY A 87 5.77 1.61 -14.74
C GLY A 87 4.39 1.10 -15.18
N ARG A 88 3.63 0.48 -14.27
CA ARG A 88 2.28 -0.06 -14.52
C ARG A 88 1.17 0.96 -14.30
N ALA A 89 1.43 2.02 -13.54
CA ALA A 89 0.47 3.06 -13.17
C ALA A 89 0.89 4.43 -13.75
N PRO A 90 0.76 4.64 -15.07
CA PRO A 90 1.24 5.86 -15.73
C PRO A 90 0.53 7.14 -15.26
N LYS A 91 -0.69 7.01 -14.71
CA LYS A 91 -1.48 8.13 -14.17
C LYS A 91 -1.18 8.41 -12.68
N LEU A 92 -0.33 7.60 -12.02
CA LEU A 92 -0.09 7.67 -10.59
C LEU A 92 0.59 8.98 -10.20
N LYS A 93 -0.04 9.70 -9.28
CA LYS A 93 0.43 10.98 -8.72
C LYS A 93 0.79 10.86 -7.24
N TRP A 94 0.09 9.99 -6.52
CA TRP A 94 0.27 9.83 -5.09
C TRP A 94 0.21 8.36 -4.68
N PHE A 95 1.24 7.91 -3.97
CA PHE A 95 1.32 6.59 -3.37
C PHE A 95 1.41 6.72 -1.85
N HIS A 96 0.40 6.23 -1.14
CA HIS A 96 0.41 6.17 0.32
C HIS A 96 0.68 4.74 0.80
N GLN A 97 1.71 4.55 1.61
CA GLN A 97 1.95 3.27 2.27
C GLN A 97 1.64 3.33 3.77
N THR A 98 1.03 2.25 4.30
CA THR A 98 0.72 2.12 5.72
C THR A 98 1.96 1.93 6.62
N PRO A 99 3.07 1.31 6.19
CA PRO A 99 4.30 1.29 6.96
C PRO A 99 4.83 2.70 7.25
N ALA A 100 5.43 2.87 8.43
CA ALA A 100 6.06 4.13 8.84
C ALA A 100 7.41 4.37 8.15
N GLY A 101 8.15 3.30 7.86
CA GLY A 101 9.44 3.35 7.18
C GLY A 101 9.31 3.49 5.67
N ALA A 102 10.30 4.12 5.02
CA ALA A 102 10.33 4.33 3.57
C ALA A 102 11.51 3.62 2.87
N SER A 103 12.38 2.92 3.62
CA SER A 103 13.55 2.24 3.05
C SER A 103 13.20 1.12 2.07
N ASN A 104 12.02 0.53 2.20
CA ASN A 104 11.50 -0.46 1.26
C ASN A 104 11.28 0.10 -0.17
N LEU A 105 11.11 1.42 -0.31
CA LEU A 105 10.92 2.08 -1.61
C LEU A 105 12.17 2.03 -2.49
N LEU A 106 13.35 1.87 -1.88
CA LEU A 106 14.63 1.73 -2.59
C LEU A 106 14.67 0.50 -3.53
N ASN A 107 13.80 -0.47 -3.31
CA ASN A 107 13.77 -1.72 -4.08
C ASN A 107 12.90 -1.65 -5.34
N GLY A 108 12.16 -0.57 -5.54
CA GLY A 108 11.18 -0.46 -6.63
C GLY A 108 11.34 0.82 -7.45
N ASP A 109 10.51 0.93 -8.47
CA ASP A 109 10.51 2.02 -9.45
C ASP A 109 9.83 3.32 -8.97
N LEU A 110 9.33 3.33 -7.73
CA LEU A 110 8.88 4.56 -7.06
C LEU A 110 10.03 5.45 -6.60
N TRP A 111 11.20 4.85 -6.33
CA TRP A 111 12.38 5.60 -5.93
C TRP A 111 12.84 6.51 -7.08
N GLU A 112 13.12 7.77 -6.77
CA GLU A 112 13.50 8.80 -7.75
C GLU A 112 12.44 9.08 -8.84
N SER A 113 11.19 8.62 -8.64
CA SER A 113 10.09 8.96 -9.53
C SER A 113 9.49 10.34 -9.20
N ASP A 114 8.59 10.81 -10.05
CA ASP A 114 7.80 12.03 -9.87
C ASP A 114 6.57 11.86 -8.96
N VAL A 115 6.33 10.63 -8.48
CA VAL A 115 5.18 10.30 -7.63
C VAL A 115 5.39 10.81 -6.21
N VAL A 116 4.41 11.52 -5.66
CA VAL A 116 4.43 11.89 -4.24
C VAL A 116 4.21 10.64 -3.40
N VAL A 117 5.15 10.35 -2.49
CA VAL A 117 5.02 9.22 -1.57
C VAL A 117 4.82 9.72 -0.15
N THR A 118 3.82 9.15 0.52
CA THR A 118 3.57 9.38 1.95
C THR A 118 3.53 8.09 2.73
N THR A 119 3.84 8.17 4.01
CA THR A 119 3.86 7.03 4.94
C THR A 119 3.02 7.32 6.18
N SER A 120 2.68 6.30 6.95
CA SER A 120 2.00 6.47 8.24
C SER A 120 2.96 6.77 9.41
N ARG A 121 4.10 7.38 9.15
CA ARG A 121 5.07 7.74 10.18
C ARG A 121 4.46 8.70 11.21
N GLY A 122 4.63 8.37 12.48
CA GLY A 122 4.04 9.13 13.59
C GLY A 122 2.58 8.81 13.90
N LEU A 123 1.95 7.94 13.09
CA LEU A 123 0.63 7.39 13.34
C LEU A 123 0.79 5.92 13.82
N GLY A 124 -0.05 5.46 14.70
CA GLY A 124 -0.01 4.07 15.20
C GLY A 124 0.82 3.88 16.47
N ASN A 125 1.81 2.99 16.49
CA ASN A 125 2.44 2.45 17.71
C ASN A 125 3.47 3.39 18.40
N THR A 126 3.60 4.64 18.02
CA THR A 126 4.63 5.55 18.52
C THR A 126 4.54 5.72 20.05
N GLN A 127 3.35 5.89 20.58
CA GLN A 127 3.12 6.05 22.02
C GLN A 127 3.46 4.76 22.77
N SER A 128 2.95 3.61 22.32
CA SER A 128 3.22 2.31 22.94
C SER A 128 4.72 1.96 22.94
N MET A 129 5.43 2.28 21.86
CA MET A 129 6.88 2.10 21.79
C MET A 129 7.62 3.00 22.77
N ALA A 130 7.20 4.25 22.93
CA ALA A 130 7.79 5.18 23.90
C ALA A 130 7.53 4.70 25.35
N GLU A 131 6.30 4.31 25.66
CA GLU A 131 5.91 3.78 26.97
C GLU A 131 6.70 2.50 27.31
N TRP A 132 6.83 1.58 26.37
CA TRP A 132 7.61 0.36 26.54
C TRP A 132 9.09 0.68 26.78
N THR A 133 9.67 1.60 26.00
CA THR A 133 11.07 2.03 26.15
C THR A 133 11.31 2.63 27.54
N VAL A 134 10.47 3.55 27.98
CA VAL A 134 10.56 4.14 29.32
C VAL A 134 10.40 3.07 30.40
N GLY A 135 9.41 2.17 30.26
CA GLY A 135 9.17 1.07 31.19
C GLY A 135 10.39 0.17 31.39
N THR A 136 11.15 -0.12 30.33
CA THR A 136 12.35 -0.97 30.39
C THR A 136 13.52 -0.34 31.19
N PHE A 137 13.54 0.98 31.40
CA PHE A 137 14.54 1.63 32.24
C PHE A 137 14.23 1.52 33.74
N PHE A 138 13.02 1.12 34.11
CA PHE A 138 12.62 0.97 35.52
C PHE A 138 12.61 -0.48 35.99
N TYR A 139 13.02 -1.43 35.19
CA TYR A 139 13.23 -2.83 35.52
C TYR A 139 14.72 -3.16 35.59
#